data_bd31580671dfb73c0d0f340285cacb2b
#
_entry.id   bd31580671dfb73c0d0f340285cacb2b
#
_cell.length_a   1.000
_cell.length_b   1.000
_cell.length_c   1.000
_cell.angle_alpha   90.00
_cell.angle_beta   90.00
_cell.angle_gamma   90.00
#
_symmetry.space_group_name_H-M   'P 1'
#
loop_
_entity.id
_entity.type
_entity.pdbx_description
1 polymer ?
#
loop_
_entity_poly.entity_id
_entity_poly.type
_entity_poly.pdbx_seq_one_letter_code
_entity_poly.pdbx_strand_id
1 'polypeptide(L)'
;VLLALCVIMIAGFLFTRVTNLFRLPKVTGYIIVGILIGPNMIGLISSQFVGHMDFVSDIALACIAFGVGKYFKLEQLRKTGKEILIITVMESLVAGVFVTIASLCLFRVPLDFALLLGAVATATAPASTIMTIKQYHAKGKFVRILLQVVALDDAVCLIAFSLASAVVKADFKGSISFQEVVRPLAYNVVAIGAGILCAVALSKVITPARSKDSRLILLLAGLLGISGMCALAGISSLLSCMVFGAVYVNLTKDKKIFRQLDNFTPPVMALFFIESGM
;
A
#
# COMPACT_ATOMS: atom_id res chain seq x y z
N VAL A 1 -21.16 15.99 5.72
CA VAL A 1 -20.50 14.79 5.19
C VAL A 1 -20.82 14.63 3.70
N LEU A 2 -22.09 14.38 3.29
CA LEU A 2 -22.45 14.07 1.90
C LEU A 2 -22.08 15.19 0.90
N LEU A 3 -22.30 16.47 1.28
CA LEU A 3 -21.90 17.60 0.43
C LEU A 3 -20.37 17.69 0.27
N ALA A 4 -19.62 17.43 1.33
CA ALA A 4 -18.16 17.41 1.24
C ALA A 4 -17.66 16.30 0.30
N LEU A 5 -18.20 15.10 0.41
CA LEU A 5 -17.90 14.00 -0.53
C LEU A 5 -18.27 14.35 -1.98
N CYS A 6 -19.42 15.00 -2.18
CA CYS A 6 -19.83 15.47 -3.50
C CYS A 6 -18.83 16.47 -4.08
N VAL A 7 -18.42 17.47 -3.29
CA VAL A 7 -17.42 18.47 -3.70
C VAL A 7 -16.09 17.81 -4.04
N ILE A 8 -15.60 16.90 -3.19
CA ILE A 8 -14.35 16.15 -3.42
C ILE A 8 -14.41 15.38 -4.75
N MET A 9 -15.49 14.65 -4.99
CA MET A 9 -15.64 13.83 -6.21
C MET A 9 -15.74 14.68 -7.48
N ILE A 10 -16.51 15.78 -7.43
CA ILE A 10 -16.66 16.70 -8.57
C ILE A 10 -15.33 17.41 -8.83
N ALA A 11 -14.69 17.95 -7.81
CA ALA A 11 -13.40 18.63 -7.94
C ALA A 11 -12.33 17.68 -8.51
N GLY A 12 -12.26 16.44 -8.00
CA GLY A 12 -11.39 15.40 -8.53
C GLY A 12 -11.65 15.09 -10.02
N PHE A 13 -12.92 14.93 -10.40
CA PHE A 13 -13.30 14.68 -11.78
C PHE A 13 -12.90 15.84 -12.70
N LEU A 14 -13.21 17.07 -12.33
CA LEU A 14 -12.89 18.26 -13.13
C LEU A 14 -11.38 18.42 -13.28
N PHE A 15 -10.62 18.27 -12.20
CA PHE A 15 -9.17 18.48 -12.23
C PHE A 15 -8.43 17.39 -13.00
N THR A 16 -8.96 16.16 -13.06
CA THR A 16 -8.38 15.13 -13.94
C THR A 16 -8.50 15.46 -15.42
N ARG A 17 -9.45 16.32 -15.84
CA ARG A 17 -9.50 16.84 -17.22
C ARG A 17 -8.32 17.77 -17.50
N VAL A 18 -7.97 18.62 -16.53
CA VAL A 18 -6.81 19.53 -16.64
C VAL A 18 -5.50 18.73 -16.70
N THR A 19 -5.31 17.75 -15.82
CA THR A 19 -4.09 16.93 -15.83
C THR A 19 -3.95 16.08 -17.09
N ASN A 20 -5.06 15.59 -17.65
CA ASN A 20 -5.03 14.87 -18.92
C ASN A 20 -4.56 15.77 -20.10
N LEU A 21 -4.86 17.06 -20.06
CA LEU A 21 -4.38 18.03 -21.07
C LEU A 21 -2.84 18.12 -21.06
N PHE A 22 -2.25 18.06 -19.84
CA PHE A 22 -0.80 18.05 -19.66
C PHE A 22 -0.17 16.66 -19.72
N ARG A 23 -0.94 15.62 -20.07
CA ARG A 23 -0.50 14.21 -20.10
C ARG A 23 0.05 13.71 -18.76
N LEU A 24 -0.41 14.27 -17.64
CA LEU A 24 -0.02 13.86 -16.30
C LEU A 24 -0.91 12.70 -15.81
N PRO A 25 -0.38 11.86 -14.90
CA PRO A 25 -1.19 10.84 -14.24
C PRO A 25 -2.36 11.45 -13.46
N LYS A 26 -3.50 10.77 -13.44
CA LYS A 26 -4.69 11.21 -12.66
C LYS A 26 -4.39 11.38 -11.16
N VAL A 27 -3.49 10.55 -10.63
CA VAL A 27 -3.02 10.64 -9.24
C VAL A 27 -2.51 12.04 -8.91
N THR A 28 -1.67 12.60 -9.78
CA THR A 28 -1.15 13.97 -9.62
C THR A 28 -2.29 14.99 -9.52
N GLY A 29 -3.33 14.81 -10.37
CA GLY A 29 -4.52 15.69 -10.33
C GLY A 29 -5.29 15.56 -9.03
N TYR A 30 -5.47 14.35 -8.52
CA TYR A 30 -6.16 14.12 -7.26
C TYR A 30 -5.42 14.75 -6.08
N ILE A 31 -4.11 14.58 -5.99
CA ILE A 31 -3.29 15.19 -4.92
C ILE A 31 -3.35 16.72 -5.00
N ILE A 32 -3.14 17.30 -6.18
CA ILE A 32 -3.16 18.76 -6.36
C ILE A 32 -4.54 19.34 -5.98
N VAL A 33 -5.62 18.71 -6.42
CA VAL A 33 -6.96 19.20 -6.04
C VAL A 33 -7.20 19.03 -4.56
N GLY A 34 -6.70 17.97 -3.93
CA GLY A 34 -6.74 17.80 -2.47
C GLY A 34 -6.09 18.97 -1.75
N ILE A 35 -4.86 19.34 -2.16
CA ILE A 35 -4.16 20.51 -1.63
C ILE A 35 -5.01 21.78 -1.79
N LEU A 36 -5.59 22.01 -2.98
CA LEU A 36 -6.34 23.22 -3.28
C LEU A 36 -7.63 23.35 -2.44
N ILE A 37 -8.44 22.28 -2.33
CA ILE A 37 -9.71 22.32 -1.61
C ILE A 37 -9.56 22.03 -0.11
N GLY A 38 -8.39 21.56 0.32
CA GLY A 38 -8.04 21.23 1.68
C GLY A 38 -8.08 22.44 2.63
N PRO A 39 -7.98 22.16 3.94
CA PRO A 39 -8.12 23.19 4.98
C PRO A 39 -7.02 24.25 4.92
N ASN A 40 -5.85 23.93 4.37
CA ASN A 40 -4.67 24.81 4.37
C ASN A 40 -4.64 25.81 3.19
N MET A 41 -5.51 25.64 2.17
CA MET A 41 -5.58 26.53 1.00
C MET A 41 -6.94 27.22 0.93
N ILE A 42 -7.88 26.71 0.14
CA ILE A 42 -9.21 27.34 -0.03
C ILE A 42 -10.12 27.08 1.20
N GLY A 43 -9.87 25.98 1.93
CA GLY A 43 -10.65 25.65 3.13
C GLY A 43 -12.08 25.20 2.84
N LEU A 44 -12.38 24.70 1.63
CA LEU A 44 -13.70 24.16 1.30
C LEU A 44 -14.04 22.92 2.15
N ILE A 45 -13.02 22.16 2.54
CA ILE A 45 -13.14 20.99 3.38
C ILE A 45 -12.47 21.28 4.72
N SER A 46 -13.19 21.09 5.82
CA SER A 46 -12.66 21.34 7.16
C SER A 46 -11.70 20.26 7.63
N SER A 47 -10.71 20.63 8.44
CA SER A 47 -9.77 19.67 9.07
C SER A 47 -10.47 18.59 9.88
N GLN A 48 -11.60 18.95 10.54
CA GLN A 48 -12.40 17.98 11.27
C GLN A 48 -13.01 16.91 10.37
N PHE A 49 -13.40 17.26 9.15
CA PHE A 49 -13.92 16.29 8.17
C PHE A 49 -12.81 15.37 7.67
N VAL A 50 -11.62 15.91 7.36
CA VAL A 50 -10.46 15.14 6.91
C VAL A 50 -10.11 14.08 7.95
N GLY A 51 -10.02 14.44 9.24
CA GLY A 51 -9.73 13.49 10.32
C GLY A 51 -10.78 12.38 10.53
N HIS A 52 -11.95 12.48 9.90
CA HIS A 52 -12.94 11.39 9.89
C HIS A 52 -12.88 10.52 8.63
N MET A 53 -11.96 10.81 7.70
CA MET A 53 -11.83 10.06 6.44
C MET A 53 -10.78 8.94 6.47
N ASP A 54 -10.01 8.80 7.54
CA ASP A 54 -8.94 7.79 7.67
C ASP A 54 -9.37 6.37 7.24
N PHE A 55 -10.65 6.03 7.50
CA PHE A 55 -11.21 4.75 7.06
C PHE A 55 -11.22 4.56 5.53
N VAL A 56 -11.28 5.65 4.76
CA VAL A 56 -11.23 5.61 3.29
C VAL A 56 -9.85 5.16 2.83
N SER A 57 -8.82 5.70 3.48
CA SER A 57 -7.42 5.31 3.26
C SER A 57 -7.22 3.83 3.58
N ASP A 58 -7.74 3.34 4.69
CA ASP A 58 -7.66 1.92 5.08
C ASP A 58 -8.33 1.00 4.05
N ILE A 59 -9.52 1.37 3.59
CA ILE A 59 -10.25 0.61 2.56
C ILE A 59 -9.48 0.62 1.23
N ALA A 60 -8.99 1.79 0.82
CA ALA A 60 -8.24 1.92 -0.43
C ALA A 60 -6.97 1.07 -0.41
N LEU A 61 -6.19 1.17 0.66
CA LEU A 61 -4.95 0.42 0.84
C LEU A 61 -5.20 -1.09 0.91
N ALA A 62 -6.24 -1.54 1.61
CA ALA A 62 -6.63 -2.95 1.64
C ALA A 62 -7.00 -3.49 0.24
N CYS A 63 -7.79 -2.73 -0.53
CA CYS A 63 -8.16 -3.08 -1.90
C CYS A 63 -6.95 -3.12 -2.84
N ILE A 64 -6.03 -2.15 -2.71
CA ILE A 64 -4.78 -2.09 -3.48
C ILE A 64 -3.92 -3.31 -3.16
N ALA A 65 -3.66 -3.57 -1.88
CA ALA A 65 -2.81 -4.65 -1.43
C ALA A 65 -3.31 -6.02 -1.89
N PHE A 66 -4.60 -6.31 -1.73
CA PHE A 66 -5.21 -7.52 -2.27
C PHE A 66 -5.06 -7.60 -3.80
N GLY A 67 -5.31 -6.49 -4.50
CA GLY A 67 -5.17 -6.41 -5.95
C GLY A 67 -3.74 -6.67 -6.44
N VAL A 68 -2.72 -6.26 -5.67
CA VAL A 68 -1.30 -6.56 -5.94
C VAL A 68 -0.99 -8.03 -5.75
N GLY A 69 -1.62 -8.68 -4.79
CA GLY A 69 -1.45 -10.11 -4.52
C GLY A 69 -1.61 -10.99 -5.76
N LYS A 70 -2.42 -10.59 -6.76
CA LYS A 70 -2.58 -11.35 -8.02
C LYS A 70 -1.30 -11.53 -8.85
N TYR A 71 -0.27 -10.71 -8.60
CA TYR A 71 1.02 -10.79 -9.29
C TYR A 71 1.98 -11.81 -8.66
N PHE A 72 1.66 -12.31 -7.44
CA PHE A 72 2.44 -13.32 -6.72
C PHE A 72 1.99 -14.75 -7.04
N LYS A 73 1.98 -15.11 -8.33
CA LYS A 73 1.74 -16.49 -8.73
C LYS A 73 2.99 -17.32 -8.50
N LEU A 74 2.86 -18.40 -7.74
CA LEU A 74 3.95 -19.34 -7.40
C LEU A 74 4.70 -19.83 -8.63
N GLU A 75 3.98 -20.09 -9.74
CA GLU A 75 4.58 -20.53 -11.00
C GLU A 75 5.54 -19.49 -11.60
N GLN A 76 5.24 -18.21 -11.45
CA GLN A 76 6.08 -17.10 -11.92
C GLN A 76 7.22 -16.81 -10.94
N LEU A 77 6.93 -16.81 -9.64
CA LEU A 77 7.95 -16.62 -8.61
C LEU A 77 9.07 -17.68 -8.68
N ARG A 78 8.74 -18.93 -8.99
CA ARG A 78 9.75 -19.97 -9.17
C ARG A 78 10.73 -19.68 -10.31
N LYS A 79 10.30 -18.96 -11.36
CA LYS A 79 11.14 -18.62 -12.52
C LYS A 79 11.95 -17.35 -12.35
N THR A 80 11.42 -16.34 -11.66
CA THR A 80 12.01 -14.99 -11.58
C THR A 80 12.26 -14.52 -10.15
N GLY A 81 11.94 -15.32 -9.14
CA GLY A 81 11.96 -14.89 -7.72
C GLY A 81 13.33 -14.45 -7.24
N LYS A 82 14.42 -15.11 -7.69
CA LYS A 82 15.79 -14.72 -7.32
C LYS A 82 16.15 -13.35 -7.91
N GLU A 83 15.81 -13.11 -9.18
CA GLU A 83 16.01 -11.81 -9.85
C GLU A 83 15.24 -10.69 -9.15
N ILE A 84 13.97 -10.95 -8.83
CA ILE A 84 13.11 -9.99 -8.14
C ILE A 84 13.63 -9.68 -6.75
N LEU A 85 14.01 -10.67 -5.97
CA LEU A 85 14.55 -10.50 -4.63
C LEU A 85 15.82 -9.65 -4.63
N ILE A 86 16.76 -9.91 -5.55
CA ILE A 86 17.98 -9.13 -5.68
C ILE A 86 17.65 -7.68 -6.04
N ILE A 87 16.76 -7.44 -7.00
CA ILE A 87 16.37 -6.10 -7.41
C ILE A 87 15.73 -5.36 -6.23
N THR A 88 14.80 -5.98 -5.51
CA THR A 88 14.12 -5.37 -4.35
C THR A 88 15.11 -4.98 -3.26
N VAL A 89 15.98 -5.91 -2.86
CA VAL A 89 16.96 -5.64 -1.79
C VAL A 89 17.94 -4.54 -2.21
N MET A 90 18.44 -4.56 -3.45
CA MET A 90 19.37 -3.54 -3.93
C MET A 90 18.71 -2.17 -4.05
N GLU A 91 17.51 -2.09 -4.61
CA GLU A 91 16.77 -0.83 -4.75
C GLU A 91 16.50 -0.20 -3.39
N SER A 92 15.94 -0.96 -2.44
CA SER A 92 15.62 -0.49 -1.10
C SER A 92 16.88 -0.05 -0.33
N LEU A 93 17.91 -0.90 -0.29
CA LEU A 93 19.13 -0.58 0.47
C LEU A 93 19.89 0.61 -0.12
N VAL A 94 19.99 0.70 -1.45
CA VAL A 94 20.69 1.83 -2.10
C VAL A 94 19.93 3.14 -1.82
N ALA A 95 18.59 3.13 -1.91
CA ALA A 95 17.78 4.30 -1.56
C ALA A 95 17.99 4.71 -0.10
N GLY A 96 17.91 3.76 0.83
CA GLY A 96 18.11 4.01 2.26
C GLY A 96 19.49 4.57 2.59
N VAL A 97 20.54 3.95 2.07
CA VAL A 97 21.93 4.42 2.26
C VAL A 97 22.13 5.81 1.66
N PHE A 98 21.64 6.04 0.44
CA PHE A 98 21.79 7.34 -0.23
C PHE A 98 21.10 8.46 0.55
N VAL A 99 19.86 8.24 1.03
CA VAL A 99 19.11 9.21 1.84
C VAL A 99 19.79 9.44 3.19
N THR A 100 20.32 8.40 3.84
CA THR A 100 21.08 8.54 5.09
C THR A 100 22.30 9.43 4.88
N ILE A 101 23.12 9.14 3.85
CA ILE A 101 24.32 9.93 3.55
C ILE A 101 23.96 11.38 3.18
N ALA A 102 22.93 11.56 2.33
CA ALA A 102 22.47 12.90 1.95
C ALA A 102 21.99 13.70 3.17
N SER A 103 21.26 13.07 4.08
CA SER A 103 20.79 13.70 5.33
C SER A 103 21.94 14.14 6.23
N LEU A 104 22.97 13.31 6.36
CA LEU A 104 24.16 13.63 7.15
C LEU A 104 25.00 14.75 6.49
N CYS A 105 25.26 14.65 5.18
CA CYS A 105 26.19 15.54 4.49
C CYS A 105 25.57 16.90 4.13
N LEU A 106 24.31 16.91 3.63
CA LEU A 106 23.65 18.12 3.15
C LEU A 106 22.92 18.85 4.28
N PHE A 107 22.18 18.11 5.11
CA PHE A 107 21.33 18.70 6.15
C PHE A 107 21.96 18.68 7.54
N ARG A 108 23.08 17.97 7.72
CA ARG A 108 23.85 17.88 8.98
C ARG A 108 22.96 17.45 10.16
N VAL A 109 21.97 16.60 9.91
CA VAL A 109 21.09 16.08 10.96
C VAL A 109 21.83 15.03 11.81
N PRO A 110 21.41 14.79 13.07
CA PRO A 110 21.97 13.72 13.89
C PRO A 110 21.88 12.35 13.22
N LEU A 111 22.86 11.48 13.50
CA LEU A 111 22.96 10.15 12.90
C LEU A 111 21.68 9.32 13.11
N ASP A 112 21.10 9.39 14.31
CA ASP A 112 19.87 8.67 14.68
C ASP A 112 18.71 9.04 13.76
N PHE A 113 18.53 10.35 13.54
CA PHE A 113 17.48 10.84 12.65
C PHE A 113 17.77 10.47 11.19
N ALA A 114 19.03 10.58 10.75
CA ALA A 114 19.43 10.21 9.39
C ALA A 114 19.20 8.73 9.10
N LEU A 115 19.50 7.85 10.06
CA LEU A 115 19.26 6.39 9.95
C LEU A 115 17.78 6.07 9.84
N LEU A 116 16.94 6.69 10.67
CA LEU A 116 15.49 6.49 10.61
C LEU A 116 14.90 7.02 9.29
N LEU A 117 15.36 8.19 8.83
CA LEU A 117 14.92 8.77 7.57
C LEU A 117 15.35 7.90 6.38
N GLY A 118 16.57 7.37 6.40
CA GLY A 118 17.05 6.41 5.40
C GLY A 118 16.26 5.12 5.41
N ALA A 119 15.91 4.59 6.59
CA ALA A 119 15.08 3.39 6.71
C ALA A 119 13.65 3.62 6.17
N VAL A 120 13.05 4.79 6.40
CA VAL A 120 11.75 5.14 5.80
C VAL A 120 11.86 5.26 4.29
N ALA A 121 12.97 5.79 3.78
CA ALA A 121 13.20 5.96 2.33
C ALA A 121 13.38 4.64 1.57
N THR A 122 13.52 3.50 2.25
CA THR A 122 13.51 2.18 1.60
C THR A 122 12.11 1.78 1.11
N ALA A 123 11.04 2.41 1.61
CA ALA A 123 9.67 2.07 1.26
C ALA A 123 9.22 2.68 -0.06
N THR A 124 8.52 1.89 -0.88
CA THR A 124 7.86 2.34 -2.11
C THR A 124 6.35 2.18 -2.03
N ALA A 125 5.59 3.23 -2.38
CA ALA A 125 4.13 3.18 -2.36
C ALA A 125 3.56 2.57 -3.65
N PRO A 126 2.85 1.43 -3.59
CA PRO A 126 2.32 0.76 -4.77
C PRO A 126 1.14 1.49 -5.42
N ALA A 127 0.40 2.30 -4.66
CA ALA A 127 -0.87 2.86 -5.06
C ALA A 127 -0.80 3.72 -6.33
N SER A 128 0.11 4.70 -6.37
CA SER A 128 0.31 5.60 -7.50
C SER A 128 0.82 4.86 -8.75
N THR A 129 1.76 3.93 -8.55
CA THR A 129 2.33 3.08 -9.60
C THR A 129 1.23 2.23 -10.27
N ILE A 130 0.39 1.56 -9.47
CA ILE A 130 -0.70 0.72 -9.98
C ILE A 130 -1.73 1.57 -10.73
N MET A 131 -2.09 2.73 -10.20
CA MET A 131 -3.06 3.61 -10.84
C MET A 131 -2.55 4.13 -12.18
N THR A 132 -1.27 4.50 -12.25
CA THR A 132 -0.61 4.93 -13.49
C THR A 132 -0.54 3.79 -14.52
N ILE A 133 -0.14 2.59 -14.11
CA ILE A 133 -0.13 1.40 -14.97
C ILE A 133 -1.53 1.12 -15.53
N LYS A 134 -2.58 1.22 -14.71
CA LYS A 134 -3.97 1.04 -15.14
C LYS A 134 -4.42 2.14 -16.10
N GLN A 135 -4.07 3.39 -15.84
CA GLN A 135 -4.43 4.53 -16.69
C GLN A 135 -3.86 4.41 -18.11
N TYR A 136 -2.59 4.04 -18.23
CA TYR A 136 -1.91 3.90 -19.51
C TYR A 136 -1.99 2.49 -20.10
N HIS A 137 -2.74 1.58 -19.47
CA HIS A 137 -2.86 0.18 -19.88
C HIS A 137 -1.51 -0.51 -20.11
N ALA A 138 -0.49 -0.11 -19.35
CA ALA A 138 0.87 -0.62 -19.51
C ALA A 138 0.93 -2.12 -19.20
N LYS A 139 1.64 -2.87 -20.04
CA LYS A 139 1.78 -4.34 -19.94
C LYS A 139 3.21 -4.75 -20.31
N GLY A 140 3.61 -5.93 -19.86
CA GLY A 140 4.88 -6.52 -20.26
C GLY A 140 5.67 -7.11 -19.09
N LYS A 141 6.88 -7.59 -19.39
CA LYS A 141 7.78 -8.20 -18.39
C LYS A 141 8.17 -7.17 -17.32
N PHE A 142 8.54 -5.97 -17.74
CA PHE A 142 8.92 -4.88 -16.86
C PHE A 142 7.83 -4.54 -15.83
N VAL A 143 6.58 -4.31 -16.30
CA VAL A 143 5.45 -3.99 -15.41
C VAL A 143 5.21 -5.08 -14.37
N ARG A 144 5.35 -6.34 -14.75
CA ARG A 144 5.20 -7.47 -13.82
C ARG A 144 6.29 -7.50 -12.76
N ILE A 145 7.55 -7.31 -13.17
CA ILE A 145 8.69 -7.26 -12.25
C ILE A 145 8.52 -6.07 -11.31
N LEU A 146 8.23 -4.88 -11.83
CA LEU A 146 8.01 -3.67 -11.04
C LEU A 146 6.96 -3.88 -9.95
N LEU A 147 5.79 -4.44 -10.29
CA LEU A 147 4.72 -4.69 -9.32
C LEU A 147 5.10 -5.76 -8.27
N GLN A 148 5.95 -6.71 -8.61
CA GLN A 148 6.46 -7.71 -7.67
C GLN A 148 7.54 -7.12 -6.77
N VAL A 149 8.43 -6.29 -7.30
CA VAL A 149 9.46 -5.58 -6.53
C VAL A 149 8.79 -4.65 -5.50
N VAL A 150 7.91 -3.76 -5.95
CA VAL A 150 7.20 -2.81 -5.08
C VAL A 150 6.43 -3.51 -3.95
N ALA A 151 5.91 -4.69 -4.20
CA ALA A 151 5.18 -5.43 -3.17
C ALA A 151 6.08 -6.20 -2.19
N LEU A 152 7.27 -6.65 -2.62
CA LEU A 152 8.26 -7.24 -1.72
C LEU A 152 9.02 -6.20 -0.91
N ASP A 153 9.08 -4.98 -1.41
CA ASP A 153 9.75 -3.85 -0.79
C ASP A 153 9.19 -3.53 0.60
N ASP A 154 7.89 -3.66 0.80
CA ASP A 154 7.27 -3.52 2.12
C ASP A 154 7.93 -4.42 3.18
N ALA A 155 8.29 -5.66 2.82
CA ALA A 155 8.96 -6.56 3.75
C ALA A 155 10.41 -6.12 4.04
N VAL A 156 11.13 -5.65 3.02
CA VAL A 156 12.50 -5.13 3.17
C VAL A 156 12.51 -3.85 4.01
N CYS A 157 11.58 -2.94 3.76
CA CYS A 157 11.41 -1.70 4.51
C CYS A 157 11.14 -1.97 6.00
N LEU A 158 10.23 -2.90 6.32
CA LEU A 158 9.93 -3.26 7.70
C LEU A 158 11.16 -3.81 8.44
N ILE A 159 11.99 -4.62 7.78
CA ILE A 159 13.23 -5.12 8.34
C ILE A 159 14.23 -3.96 8.53
N ALA A 160 14.44 -3.14 7.51
CA ALA A 160 15.36 -2.00 7.57
C ALA A 160 14.97 -1.01 8.67
N PHE A 161 13.69 -0.67 8.78
CA PHE A 161 13.18 0.22 9.83
C PHE A 161 13.31 -0.39 11.23
N SER A 162 13.05 -1.68 11.38
CA SER A 162 13.21 -2.37 12.65
C SER A 162 14.67 -2.37 13.11
N LEU A 163 15.61 -2.61 12.20
CA LEU A 163 17.05 -2.55 12.49
C LEU A 163 17.52 -1.13 12.84
N ALA A 164 17.14 -0.13 12.04
CA ALA A 164 17.49 1.26 12.29
C ALA A 164 16.93 1.73 13.65
N SER A 165 15.66 1.42 13.93
CA SER A 165 15.02 1.74 15.21
C SER A 165 15.70 1.07 16.40
N ALA A 166 16.17 -0.18 16.25
CA ALA A 166 16.89 -0.89 17.29
C ALA A 166 18.26 -0.26 17.56
N VAL A 167 18.98 0.14 16.51
CA VAL A 167 20.28 0.84 16.63
C VAL A 167 20.12 2.17 17.35
N VAL A 168 19.15 2.99 16.94
CA VAL A 168 18.88 4.30 17.55
C VAL A 168 18.52 4.15 19.03
N LYS A 169 17.63 3.20 19.36
CA LYS A 169 17.26 2.94 20.77
C LYS A 169 18.41 2.40 21.60
N ALA A 170 19.31 1.63 21.01
CA ALA A 170 20.49 1.12 21.68
C ALA A 170 21.45 2.23 22.08
N ASP A 171 21.61 3.25 21.24
CA ASP A 171 22.43 4.43 21.52
C ASP A 171 21.90 5.20 22.73
N PHE A 172 20.56 5.33 22.84
CA PHE A 172 19.93 5.96 24.01
C PHE A 172 19.95 5.10 25.29
N LYS A 173 19.86 3.76 25.18
CA LYS A 173 19.71 2.85 26.36
C LYS A 173 20.98 2.08 26.70
N GLY A 174 22.02 2.17 25.88
CA GLY A 174 23.28 1.45 26.08
C GLY A 174 23.23 -0.07 25.87
N SER A 175 22.10 -0.61 25.39
CA SER A 175 21.95 -2.04 25.07
C SER A 175 20.91 -2.29 23.99
N ILE A 176 21.24 -3.15 23.03
CA ILE A 176 20.29 -3.62 22.01
C ILE A 176 19.35 -4.65 22.67
N SER A 177 18.06 -4.33 22.75
CA SER A 177 17.07 -5.29 23.17
C SER A 177 16.67 -6.20 22.02
N PHE A 178 16.96 -7.49 22.11
CA PHE A 178 16.55 -8.49 21.13
C PHE A 178 15.04 -8.48 20.86
N GLN A 179 14.24 -8.16 21.87
CA GLN A 179 12.78 -8.06 21.74
C GLN A 179 12.34 -6.93 20.80
N GLU A 180 13.08 -5.83 20.70
CA GLU A 180 12.73 -4.70 19.82
C GLU A 180 12.91 -5.02 18.34
N VAL A 181 13.80 -5.96 18.01
CA VAL A 181 13.98 -6.47 16.64
C VAL A 181 12.99 -7.59 16.32
N VAL A 182 12.80 -8.52 17.26
CA VAL A 182 11.97 -9.72 17.03
C VAL A 182 10.48 -9.39 17.02
N ARG A 183 10.02 -8.44 17.81
CA ARG A 183 8.59 -8.09 17.91
C ARG A 183 7.98 -7.65 16.58
N PRO A 184 8.56 -6.71 15.79
CA PRO A 184 8.03 -6.37 14.47
C PRO A 184 8.03 -7.54 13.49
N LEU A 185 9.08 -8.39 13.53
CA LEU A 185 9.15 -9.59 12.70
C LEU A 185 8.06 -10.59 13.04
N ALA A 186 7.81 -10.81 14.34
CA ALA A 186 6.72 -11.67 14.81
C ALA A 186 5.34 -11.14 14.34
N TYR A 187 5.12 -9.82 14.39
CA TYR A 187 3.89 -9.22 13.91
C TYR A 187 3.70 -9.43 12.39
N ASN A 188 4.77 -9.40 11.60
CA ASN A 188 4.70 -9.71 10.17
C ASN A 188 4.34 -11.19 9.92
N VAL A 189 4.87 -12.12 10.73
CA VAL A 189 4.49 -13.54 10.64
C VAL A 189 3.01 -13.73 10.96
N VAL A 190 2.50 -13.05 11.98
CA VAL A 190 1.08 -13.08 12.34
C VAL A 190 0.22 -12.48 11.22
N ALA A 191 0.65 -11.35 10.62
CA ALA A 191 -0.02 -10.73 9.48
C ALA A 191 -0.11 -11.67 8.27
N ILE A 192 0.98 -12.37 7.96
CA ILE A 192 1.01 -13.39 6.90
C ILE A 192 0.04 -14.53 7.22
N GLY A 193 0.05 -15.03 8.44
CA GLY A 193 -0.87 -16.08 8.90
C GLY A 193 -2.34 -15.67 8.77
N ALA A 194 -2.69 -14.46 9.19
CA ALA A 194 -4.04 -13.92 9.04
C ALA A 194 -4.48 -13.84 7.57
N GLY A 195 -3.59 -13.35 6.67
CA GLY A 195 -3.84 -13.31 5.24
C GLY A 195 -4.09 -14.69 4.62
N ILE A 196 -3.31 -15.70 5.02
CA ILE A 196 -3.49 -17.08 4.57
C ILE A 196 -4.84 -17.63 5.04
N LEU A 197 -5.18 -17.45 6.31
CA LEU A 197 -6.44 -17.94 6.88
C LEU A 197 -7.66 -17.33 6.16
N CYS A 198 -7.64 -16.01 5.93
CA CYS A 198 -8.70 -15.33 5.17
C CYS A 198 -8.79 -15.83 3.72
N ALA A 199 -7.66 -16.08 3.06
CA ALA A 199 -7.65 -16.61 1.70
C ALA A 199 -8.26 -18.01 1.62
N VAL A 200 -7.91 -18.89 2.54
CA VAL A 200 -8.46 -20.26 2.63
C VAL A 200 -9.95 -20.20 2.95
N ALA A 201 -10.37 -19.39 3.91
CA ALA A 201 -11.78 -19.21 4.26
C ALA A 201 -12.60 -18.72 3.05
N LEU A 202 -12.12 -17.64 2.39
CA LEU A 202 -12.80 -17.07 1.24
C LEU A 202 -12.84 -18.07 0.05
N SER A 203 -11.78 -18.84 -0.17
CA SER A 203 -11.72 -19.82 -1.25
C SER A 203 -12.75 -20.95 -1.09
N LYS A 204 -13.09 -21.31 0.14
CA LYS A 204 -14.13 -22.32 0.45
C LYS A 204 -15.54 -21.75 0.33
N VAL A 205 -15.71 -20.47 0.66
CA VAL A 205 -17.02 -19.79 0.64
C VAL A 205 -17.43 -19.35 -0.77
N ILE A 206 -16.48 -18.91 -1.57
CA ILE A 206 -16.75 -18.47 -2.95
C ILE A 206 -16.78 -19.66 -3.89
N THR A 207 -17.99 -20.05 -4.28
CA THR A 207 -18.23 -21.07 -5.31
C THR A 207 -18.46 -20.41 -6.68
N PRO A 208 -18.21 -21.13 -7.81
CA PRO A 208 -18.47 -20.63 -9.16
C PRO A 208 -19.93 -20.23 -9.41
N ALA A 209 -20.87 -20.81 -8.67
CA ALA A 209 -22.31 -20.57 -8.80
C ALA A 209 -22.79 -19.26 -8.14
N ARG A 210 -21.96 -18.61 -7.32
CA ARG A 210 -22.34 -17.36 -6.64
C ARG A 210 -22.40 -16.19 -7.61
N SER A 211 -23.36 -15.29 -7.38
CA SER A 211 -23.53 -14.05 -8.13
C SER A 211 -22.29 -13.14 -8.00
N LYS A 212 -22.11 -12.24 -8.97
CA LYS A 212 -21.00 -11.28 -8.96
C LYS A 212 -21.02 -10.40 -7.70
N ASP A 213 -22.21 -9.93 -7.30
CA ASP A 213 -22.37 -9.02 -6.16
C ASP A 213 -22.06 -9.74 -4.84
N SER A 214 -22.57 -10.96 -4.66
CA SER A 214 -22.25 -11.76 -3.45
C SER A 214 -20.75 -12.02 -3.30
N ARG A 215 -20.03 -12.23 -4.40
CA ARG A 215 -18.57 -12.45 -4.40
C ARG A 215 -17.82 -11.19 -3.98
N LEU A 216 -18.24 -10.02 -4.50
CA LEU A 216 -17.64 -8.73 -4.14
C LEU A 216 -17.92 -8.38 -2.68
N ILE A 217 -19.15 -8.59 -2.21
CA ILE A 217 -19.54 -8.36 -0.80
C ILE A 217 -18.68 -9.22 0.14
N LEU A 218 -18.54 -10.51 -0.15
CA LEU A 218 -17.72 -11.41 0.66
C LEU A 218 -16.24 -11.03 0.65
N LEU A 219 -15.71 -10.57 -0.50
CA LEU A 219 -14.34 -10.08 -0.58
C LEU A 219 -14.16 -8.82 0.26
N LEU A 220 -15.04 -7.84 0.11
CA LEU A 220 -14.96 -6.59 0.88
C LEU A 220 -15.11 -6.85 2.38
N ALA A 221 -16.05 -7.72 2.79
CA ALA A 221 -16.19 -8.13 4.17
C ALA A 221 -14.90 -8.77 4.72
N GLY A 222 -14.24 -9.62 3.93
CA GLY A 222 -12.95 -10.22 4.29
C GLY A 222 -11.84 -9.17 4.40
N LEU A 223 -11.74 -8.22 3.47
CA LEU A 223 -10.76 -7.14 3.50
C LEU A 223 -10.95 -6.22 4.71
N LEU A 224 -12.18 -5.78 4.96
CA LEU A 224 -12.50 -4.92 6.11
C LEU A 224 -12.27 -5.67 7.44
N GLY A 225 -12.66 -6.95 7.50
CA GLY A 225 -12.46 -7.77 8.69
C GLY A 225 -10.98 -7.95 9.02
N ILE A 226 -10.14 -8.29 8.05
CA ILE A 226 -8.71 -8.46 8.26
C ILE A 226 -8.03 -7.11 8.59
N SER A 227 -8.40 -6.01 7.91
CA SER A 227 -7.86 -4.69 8.19
C SER A 227 -8.22 -4.22 9.60
N GLY A 228 -9.48 -4.38 10.01
CA GLY A 228 -9.93 -4.03 11.35
C GLY A 228 -9.24 -4.86 12.45
N MET A 229 -9.09 -6.19 12.25
CA MET A 229 -8.37 -7.04 13.19
C MET A 229 -6.88 -6.68 13.30
N CYS A 230 -6.24 -6.39 12.17
CA CYS A 230 -4.85 -5.95 12.14
C CYS A 230 -4.67 -4.59 12.85
N ALA A 231 -5.59 -3.63 12.64
CA ALA A 231 -5.57 -2.34 13.31
C ALA A 231 -5.68 -2.49 14.85
N LEU A 232 -6.60 -3.32 15.33
CA LEU A 232 -6.74 -3.62 16.77
C LEU A 232 -5.49 -4.29 17.37
N ALA A 233 -4.80 -5.10 16.59
CA ALA A 233 -3.59 -5.81 17.04
C ALA A 233 -2.29 -5.00 16.85
N GLY A 234 -2.35 -3.81 16.22
CA GLY A 234 -1.18 -3.01 15.86
C GLY A 234 -0.27 -3.68 14.81
N ILE A 235 -0.87 -4.43 13.88
CA ILE A 235 -0.20 -5.23 12.84
C ILE A 235 -0.46 -4.60 11.48
N SER A 236 0.45 -4.78 10.52
CA SER A 236 0.29 -4.28 9.15
C SER A 236 -0.88 -4.96 8.42
N SER A 237 -1.96 -4.20 8.19
CA SER A 237 -3.10 -4.64 7.37
C SER A 237 -2.71 -4.81 5.89
N LEU A 238 -1.78 -3.99 5.41
CA LEU A 238 -1.31 -4.00 4.02
C LEU A 238 -0.70 -5.35 3.65
N LEU A 239 0.25 -5.84 4.47
CA LEU A 239 0.89 -7.14 4.28
C LEU A 239 -0.13 -8.29 4.32
N SER A 240 -1.05 -8.25 5.30
CA SER A 240 -2.11 -9.25 5.44
C SER A 240 -3.02 -9.33 4.20
N CYS A 241 -3.48 -8.18 3.71
CA CYS A 241 -4.34 -8.10 2.51
C CYS A 241 -3.60 -8.52 1.24
N MET A 242 -2.31 -8.21 1.12
CA MET A 242 -1.49 -8.64 -0.02
C MET A 242 -1.30 -10.16 -0.03
N VAL A 243 -0.98 -10.75 1.12
CA VAL A 243 -0.87 -12.22 1.27
C VAL A 243 -2.23 -12.88 1.01
N PHE A 244 -3.32 -12.29 1.49
CA PHE A 244 -4.68 -12.74 1.19
C PHE A 244 -4.91 -12.84 -0.32
N GLY A 245 -4.59 -11.80 -1.10
CA GLY A 245 -4.71 -11.81 -2.56
C GLY A 245 -3.79 -12.83 -3.24
N ALA A 246 -2.53 -12.92 -2.77
CA ALA A 246 -1.53 -13.84 -3.30
C ALA A 246 -1.92 -15.30 -3.10
N VAL A 247 -2.35 -15.66 -1.90
CA VAL A 247 -2.78 -17.04 -1.58
C VAL A 247 -4.08 -17.38 -2.31
N TYR A 248 -5.06 -16.45 -2.33
CA TYR A 248 -6.32 -16.67 -3.03
C TYR A 248 -6.13 -16.96 -4.52
N VAL A 249 -5.29 -16.20 -5.23
CA VAL A 249 -5.04 -16.42 -6.67
C VAL A 249 -4.35 -17.76 -6.96
N ASN A 250 -3.52 -18.23 -6.03
CA ASN A 250 -2.83 -19.52 -6.18
C ASN A 250 -3.73 -20.71 -5.85
N LEU A 251 -4.66 -20.57 -4.90
CA LEU A 251 -5.62 -21.62 -4.54
C LEU A 251 -6.73 -21.79 -5.59
N THR A 252 -7.31 -20.68 -6.05
CA THR A 252 -8.54 -20.73 -6.85
C THR A 252 -8.31 -20.54 -8.36
N LYS A 253 -7.16 -19.95 -8.74
CA LYS A 253 -6.88 -19.48 -10.12
C LYS A 253 -7.96 -18.51 -10.66
N ASP A 254 -8.85 -18.02 -9.79
CA ASP A 254 -9.97 -17.16 -10.13
C ASP A 254 -9.52 -15.70 -10.35
N LYS A 255 -9.58 -15.27 -11.60
CA LYS A 255 -9.26 -13.90 -11.98
C LYS A 255 -10.49 -12.97 -11.95
N LYS A 256 -11.71 -13.53 -11.81
CA LYS A 256 -12.94 -12.73 -11.92
C LYS A 256 -13.10 -11.79 -10.73
N ILE A 257 -12.76 -12.26 -9.52
CA ILE A 257 -12.85 -11.45 -8.30
C ILE A 257 -11.94 -10.23 -8.34
N PHE A 258 -10.72 -10.38 -8.85
CA PHE A 258 -9.79 -9.25 -9.03
C PHE A 258 -10.33 -8.22 -10.04
N ARG A 259 -10.98 -8.68 -11.11
CA ARG A 259 -11.63 -7.77 -12.07
C ARG A 259 -12.80 -7.02 -11.44
N GLN A 260 -13.59 -7.68 -10.60
CA GLN A 260 -14.69 -7.04 -9.86
C GLN A 260 -14.17 -5.97 -8.90
N LEU A 261 -13.12 -6.29 -8.16
CA LEU A 261 -12.44 -5.33 -7.29
C LEU A 261 -11.86 -4.16 -8.10
N ASP A 262 -11.20 -4.43 -9.23
CA ASP A 262 -10.65 -3.41 -10.12
C ASP A 262 -11.73 -2.45 -10.66
N ASN A 263 -12.97 -2.89 -10.82
CA ASN A 263 -14.11 -2.05 -11.22
C ASN A 263 -14.69 -1.24 -10.06
N PHE A 264 -14.58 -1.73 -8.83
CA PHE A 264 -15.08 -1.06 -7.62
C PHE A 264 -14.11 0.01 -7.11
N THR A 265 -12.80 -0.22 -7.23
CA THR A 265 -11.76 0.63 -6.62
C THR A 265 -11.61 2.05 -7.16
N PRO A 266 -11.95 2.43 -8.41
CA PRO A 266 -11.65 3.77 -8.92
C PRO A 266 -12.18 4.94 -8.09
N PRO A 267 -13.45 4.95 -7.60
CA PRO A 267 -13.95 6.02 -6.74
C PRO A 267 -13.21 6.08 -5.39
N VAL A 268 -12.94 4.92 -4.80
CA VAL A 268 -12.22 4.81 -3.52
C VAL A 268 -10.81 5.35 -3.64
N MET A 269 -10.12 5.03 -4.75
CA MET A 269 -8.79 5.56 -5.06
C MET A 269 -8.78 7.07 -5.29
N ALA A 270 -9.80 7.61 -5.93
CA ALA A 270 -9.93 9.05 -6.11
C ALA A 270 -10.06 9.76 -4.74
N LEU A 271 -10.94 9.26 -3.87
CA LEU A 271 -11.08 9.77 -2.51
C LEU A 271 -9.77 9.69 -1.73
N PHE A 272 -9.09 8.54 -1.75
CA PHE A 272 -7.82 8.32 -1.07
C PHE A 272 -6.73 9.33 -1.49
N PHE A 273 -6.54 9.54 -2.80
CA PHE A 273 -5.49 10.45 -3.26
C PHE A 273 -5.86 11.93 -3.06
N ILE A 274 -7.15 12.28 -3.09
CA ILE A 274 -7.58 13.65 -2.78
C ILE A 274 -7.40 13.92 -1.29
N GLU A 275 -7.79 12.99 -0.42
CA GLU A 275 -7.56 13.04 1.02
C GLU A 275 -6.06 13.17 1.36
N SER A 276 -5.21 12.38 0.72
CA SER A 276 -3.75 12.45 0.91
C SER A 276 -3.14 13.81 0.52
N GLY A 277 -3.86 14.62 -0.26
CA GLY A 277 -3.46 15.98 -0.63
C GLY A 277 -3.97 17.06 0.33
N MET A 278 -4.97 16.76 1.18
CA MET A 278 -5.57 17.72 2.11
C MET A 278 -4.75 17.92 3.38
#